data_f9f44d94b91530c1d1f2b23c32bf726f
#
_entry.id   f9f44d94b91530c1d1f2b23c32bf726f
#
_cell.length_a   1.000
_cell.length_b   1.000
_cell.length_c   1.000
_cell.angle_alpha   90.00
_cell.angle_beta   90.00
_cell.angle_gamma   90.00
#
_symmetry.space_group_name_H-M   'P 1'
#
loop_
_entity.id
_entity.type
_entity.pdbx_description
1 polymer ?
#
loop_
_entity_poly.entity_id
_entity_poly.type
_entity_poly.pdbx_seq_one_letter_code
_entity_poly.pdbx_strand_id
1 'polypeptide(L)'
;MAIRGAPAIGVAAAYGLALAAETGEDVDDAAALLAAARPTAVNLAWALEQIREDPSPARARALHDEEVERCRQMAAHTADLLAPGTRALTHCNAGGLATGGYGSAVGALQTAWERGLLERVWVDETRPLLQGSRLTAWELEAAGIPHAVIADSAAASLMAAGEVDCVVTGADRIVANGDTANKIGTYALAVLAKHHGIPLYVVAPTSTVDLSTESGADIPIEERAPEEITARFPAHNPAFDVTPSELIAAIVTEHGVQRAPYAQSLAALV
;
A
#
# COMPACT_ATOMS: atom_id res chain seq x y z
N MET A 1 -4.09 12.32 -12.33
CA MET A 1 -4.13 12.04 -10.86
C MET A 1 -3.02 12.87 -10.23
N ALA A 2 -3.38 13.86 -9.40
CA ALA A 2 -2.38 14.75 -8.78
C ALA A 2 -1.75 14.11 -7.54
N ILE A 3 -2.54 13.40 -6.72
CA ILE A 3 -2.11 12.69 -5.52
C ILE A 3 -2.56 11.24 -5.63
N ARG A 4 -1.71 10.31 -5.24
CA ARG A 4 -1.97 8.86 -5.29
C ARG A 4 -1.36 8.15 -4.08
N GLY A 5 -1.84 6.93 -3.79
CA GLY A 5 -1.48 6.13 -2.62
C GLY A 5 -2.48 6.32 -1.48
N ALA A 6 -2.93 5.21 -0.88
CA ALA A 6 -4.01 5.24 0.09
C ALA A 6 -3.71 6.18 1.28
N PRO A 7 -2.56 6.10 1.98
CA PRO A 7 -2.26 7.03 3.08
C PRO A 7 -2.02 8.47 2.60
N ALA A 8 -1.32 8.68 1.46
CA ALA A 8 -1.05 10.03 0.96
C ALA A 8 -2.33 10.80 0.59
N ILE A 9 -3.36 10.09 0.10
CA ILE A 9 -4.68 10.69 -0.18
C ILE A 9 -5.32 11.15 1.13
N GLY A 10 -5.23 10.37 2.19
CA GLY A 10 -5.72 10.74 3.52
C GLY A 10 -5.00 11.98 4.08
N VAL A 11 -3.66 11.99 4.05
CA VAL A 11 -2.86 13.16 4.46
C VAL A 11 -3.24 14.40 3.66
N ALA A 12 -3.37 14.28 2.33
CA ALA A 12 -3.75 15.40 1.48
C ALA A 12 -5.16 15.92 1.79
N ALA A 13 -6.10 15.04 2.12
CA ALA A 13 -7.44 15.42 2.52
C ALA A 13 -7.45 16.18 3.86
N ALA A 14 -6.61 15.77 4.81
CA ALA A 14 -6.45 16.49 6.07
C ALA A 14 -5.95 17.94 5.84
N TYR A 15 -4.94 18.12 4.98
CA TYR A 15 -4.50 19.47 4.58
C TYR A 15 -5.58 20.25 3.82
N GLY A 16 -6.33 19.58 2.95
CA GLY A 16 -7.44 20.20 2.21
C GLY A 16 -8.54 20.73 3.14
N LEU A 17 -8.91 19.95 4.15
CA LEU A 17 -9.92 20.36 5.13
C LEU A 17 -9.43 21.50 6.04
N ALA A 18 -8.16 21.45 6.44
CA ALA A 18 -7.54 22.54 7.20
C ALA A 18 -7.48 23.83 6.38
N LEU A 19 -7.21 23.76 5.08
CA LEU A 19 -7.24 24.93 4.19
C LEU A 19 -8.63 25.51 4.05
N ALA A 20 -9.67 24.68 3.87
CA ALA A 20 -11.06 25.11 3.81
C ALA A 20 -11.47 25.88 5.08
N ALA A 21 -11.12 25.37 6.24
CA ALA A 21 -11.38 26.05 7.53
C ALA A 21 -10.65 27.41 7.64
N GLU A 22 -9.37 27.49 7.21
CA GLU A 22 -8.61 28.75 7.22
C GLU A 22 -9.17 29.80 6.23
N THR A 23 -9.72 29.36 5.10
CA THR A 23 -10.33 30.26 4.10
C THR A 23 -11.76 30.62 4.40
N GLY A 24 -12.35 30.06 5.46
CA GLY A 24 -13.73 30.33 5.90
C GLY A 24 -14.79 29.60 5.09
N GLU A 25 -14.43 28.53 4.40
CA GLU A 25 -15.37 27.64 3.74
C GLU A 25 -16.07 26.73 4.79
N ASP A 26 -17.25 26.23 4.44
CA ASP A 26 -17.95 25.28 5.30
C ASP A 26 -17.19 23.96 5.36
N VAL A 27 -16.82 23.53 6.57
CA VAL A 27 -15.98 22.34 6.81
C VAL A 27 -16.71 21.05 6.41
N ASP A 28 -18.03 20.99 6.62
CA ASP A 28 -18.83 19.80 6.30
C ASP A 28 -18.99 19.66 4.77
N ASP A 29 -19.23 20.78 4.07
CA ASP A 29 -19.29 20.79 2.61
C ASP A 29 -17.94 20.42 1.99
N ALA A 30 -16.84 20.98 2.52
CA ALA A 30 -15.49 20.65 2.07
C ALA A 30 -15.14 19.17 2.33
N ALA A 31 -15.51 18.62 3.49
CA ALA A 31 -15.30 17.20 3.81
C ALA A 31 -16.09 16.31 2.84
N ALA A 32 -17.35 16.65 2.56
CA ALA A 32 -18.16 15.89 1.60
C ALA A 32 -17.57 15.91 0.18
N LEU A 33 -17.08 17.08 -0.28
CA LEU A 33 -16.41 17.22 -1.57
C LEU A 33 -15.13 16.37 -1.66
N LEU A 34 -14.30 16.40 -0.62
CA LEU A 34 -13.07 15.61 -0.57
C LEU A 34 -13.37 14.11 -0.54
N ALA A 35 -14.34 13.67 0.26
CA ALA A 35 -14.76 12.27 0.33
C ALA A 35 -15.27 11.75 -1.03
N ALA A 36 -16.02 12.59 -1.76
CA ALA A 36 -16.54 12.24 -3.09
C ALA A 36 -15.46 12.07 -4.15
N ALA A 37 -14.23 12.60 -3.95
CA ALA A 37 -13.14 12.46 -4.90
C ALA A 37 -12.65 10.99 -5.03
N ARG A 38 -12.70 10.20 -3.97
CA ARG A 38 -12.32 8.78 -3.94
C ARG A 38 -13.19 8.00 -2.94
N PRO A 39 -14.45 7.70 -3.29
CA PRO A 39 -15.42 7.10 -2.35
C PRO A 39 -15.01 5.73 -1.78
N THR A 40 -14.12 5.00 -2.47
CA THR A 40 -13.64 3.68 -2.07
C THR A 40 -12.36 3.71 -1.22
N ALA A 41 -11.76 4.90 -1.02
CA ALA A 41 -10.49 5.03 -0.32
C ALA A 41 -10.70 5.12 1.20
N VAL A 42 -10.45 4.03 1.91
CA VAL A 42 -10.63 3.93 3.38
C VAL A 42 -9.83 5.00 4.12
N ASN A 43 -8.56 5.17 3.78
CA ASN A 43 -7.67 6.15 4.41
C ASN A 43 -8.16 7.60 4.23
N LEU A 44 -8.86 7.91 3.14
CA LEU A 44 -9.44 9.23 2.92
C LEU A 44 -10.56 9.51 3.94
N ALA A 45 -11.51 8.60 4.06
CA ALA A 45 -12.61 8.73 5.01
C ALA A 45 -12.08 8.79 6.46
N TRP A 46 -11.16 7.89 6.81
CA TRP A 46 -10.50 7.88 8.11
C TRP A 46 -9.82 9.21 8.44
N ALA A 47 -9.03 9.76 7.51
CA ALA A 47 -8.30 11.01 7.76
C ALA A 47 -9.23 12.21 7.93
N LEU A 48 -10.32 12.29 7.15
CA LEU A 48 -11.34 13.33 7.31
C LEU A 48 -12.01 13.26 8.68
N GLU A 49 -12.29 12.05 9.19
CA GLU A 49 -12.85 11.88 10.54
C GLU A 49 -11.87 12.32 11.63
N GLN A 50 -10.55 11.99 11.48
CA GLN A 50 -9.53 12.37 12.45
C GLN A 50 -9.28 13.88 12.59
N ILE A 51 -9.61 14.66 11.57
CA ILE A 51 -9.37 16.11 11.56
C ILE A 51 -10.66 16.94 11.69
N ARG A 52 -11.84 16.33 11.59
CA ARG A 52 -13.12 17.04 11.52
C ARG A 52 -13.41 17.93 12.73
N GLU A 53 -13.03 17.50 13.94
CA GLU A 53 -13.24 18.25 15.19
C GLU A 53 -12.24 19.40 15.37
N ASP A 54 -11.02 19.26 14.79
CA ASP A 54 -9.97 20.28 14.81
C ASP A 54 -9.35 20.39 13.40
N PRO A 55 -10.04 21.05 12.44
CA PRO A 55 -9.54 21.22 11.08
C PRO A 55 -8.48 22.33 10.99
N SER A 56 -7.45 22.24 11.83
CA SER A 56 -6.35 23.20 11.85
C SER A 56 -5.12 22.71 11.08
N PRO A 57 -4.29 23.62 10.55
CA PRO A 57 -3.01 23.26 9.95
C PRO A 57 -2.07 22.54 10.91
N ALA A 58 -2.19 22.78 12.21
CA ALA A 58 -1.40 22.09 13.23
C ALA A 58 -1.83 20.61 13.33
N ARG A 59 -3.13 20.31 13.35
CA ARG A 59 -3.64 18.93 13.38
C ARG A 59 -3.33 18.20 12.07
N ALA A 60 -3.46 18.87 10.91
CA ALA A 60 -3.10 18.27 9.63
C ALA A 60 -1.61 17.87 9.58
N ARG A 61 -0.71 18.71 10.10
CA ARG A 61 0.71 18.37 10.23
C ARG A 61 0.94 17.22 11.19
N ALA A 62 0.26 17.21 12.34
CA ALA A 62 0.35 16.11 13.30
C ALA A 62 -0.07 14.77 12.68
N LEU A 63 -1.19 14.73 11.95
CA LEU A 63 -1.64 13.53 11.22
C LEU A 63 -0.60 13.05 10.19
N HIS A 64 0.05 13.98 9.50
CA HIS A 64 1.12 13.67 8.56
C HIS A 64 2.34 13.07 9.27
N ASP A 65 2.79 13.68 10.36
CA ASP A 65 3.93 13.20 11.14
C ASP A 65 3.64 11.83 11.77
N GLU A 66 2.41 11.61 12.27
CA GLU A 66 1.92 10.33 12.76
C GLU A 66 1.99 9.25 11.67
N GLU A 67 1.59 9.58 10.43
CA GLU A 67 1.65 8.62 9.31
C GLU A 67 3.10 8.24 8.96
N VAL A 68 4.01 9.20 8.96
CA VAL A 68 5.45 8.93 8.74
C VAL A 68 6.00 8.01 9.83
N GLU A 69 5.60 8.23 11.08
CA GLU A 69 6.04 7.39 12.21
C GLU A 69 5.45 5.97 12.13
N ARG A 70 4.16 5.81 11.77
CA ARG A 70 3.56 4.49 11.49
C ARG A 70 4.35 3.74 10.42
N CYS A 71 4.73 4.44 9.34
CA CYS A 71 5.56 3.85 8.29
C CYS A 71 6.90 3.34 8.81
N ARG A 72 7.58 4.08 9.69
CA ARG A 72 8.85 3.63 10.29
C ARG A 72 8.67 2.41 11.19
N GLN A 73 7.60 2.38 11.98
CA GLN A 73 7.29 1.23 12.85
C GLN A 73 6.99 -0.02 12.02
N MET A 74 6.14 0.09 10.99
CA MET A 74 5.88 -1.01 10.05
C MET A 74 7.16 -1.50 9.38
N ALA A 75 8.03 -0.58 8.97
CA ALA A 75 9.29 -0.91 8.32
C ALA A 75 10.23 -1.68 9.25
N ALA A 76 10.31 -1.28 10.53
CA ALA A 76 11.10 -1.99 11.53
C ALA A 76 10.58 -3.42 11.73
N HIS A 77 9.27 -3.59 11.93
CA HIS A 77 8.65 -4.90 12.10
C HIS A 77 8.80 -5.80 10.86
N THR A 78 8.73 -5.22 9.66
CA THR A 78 8.92 -6.00 8.42
C THR A 78 10.37 -6.43 8.28
N ALA A 79 11.34 -5.56 8.57
CA ALA A 79 12.75 -5.89 8.49
C ALA A 79 13.11 -7.05 9.43
N ASP A 80 12.46 -7.17 10.60
CA ASP A 80 12.64 -8.28 11.54
C ASP A 80 12.19 -9.65 10.98
N LEU A 81 11.41 -9.66 9.88
CA LEU A 81 11.01 -10.89 9.18
C LEU A 81 12.03 -11.34 8.11
N LEU A 82 12.99 -10.50 7.76
CA LEU A 82 13.92 -10.74 6.66
C LEU A 82 15.27 -11.26 7.14
N ALA A 83 15.85 -12.16 6.37
CA ALA A 83 17.19 -12.70 6.64
C ALA A 83 18.27 -11.91 5.86
N PRO A 84 19.54 -11.93 6.31
CA PRO A 84 20.64 -11.38 5.52
C PRO A 84 20.74 -12.00 4.13
N GLY A 85 20.92 -11.16 3.10
CA GLY A 85 20.99 -11.58 1.71
C GLY A 85 19.62 -11.76 1.03
N THR A 86 18.53 -11.29 1.64
CA THR A 86 17.18 -11.37 1.06
C THR A 86 17.09 -10.66 -0.29
N ARG A 87 16.52 -11.33 -1.28
CA ARG A 87 16.12 -10.80 -2.58
C ARG A 87 14.60 -10.65 -2.57
N ALA A 88 14.14 -9.44 -2.40
CA ALA A 88 12.71 -9.14 -2.30
C ALA A 88 12.11 -8.82 -3.67
N LEU A 89 10.82 -9.14 -3.87
CA LEU A 89 10.03 -8.66 -5.00
C LEU A 89 8.94 -7.73 -4.47
N THR A 90 8.71 -6.61 -5.16
CA THR A 90 7.65 -5.66 -4.83
C THR A 90 6.82 -5.28 -6.05
N HIS A 91 5.59 -4.81 -5.78
CA HIS A 91 4.61 -4.46 -6.81
C HIS A 91 4.01 -3.09 -6.53
N CYS A 92 3.70 -2.34 -7.58
CA CYS A 92 3.17 -0.97 -7.51
C CYS A 92 4.16 0.00 -6.84
N ASN A 93 3.65 0.98 -6.13
CA ASN A 93 4.43 1.88 -5.31
C ASN A 93 3.73 2.11 -3.96
N ALA A 94 4.42 1.70 -2.91
CA ALA A 94 4.06 1.91 -1.51
C ALA A 94 5.25 2.53 -0.75
N GLY A 95 5.91 3.50 -1.38
CA GLY A 95 6.99 4.29 -0.83
C GLY A 95 6.54 5.63 -0.27
N GLY A 96 7.48 6.52 0.00
CA GLY A 96 7.23 7.86 0.52
C GLY A 96 6.28 8.68 -0.37
N LEU A 97 6.34 8.49 -1.69
CA LEU A 97 5.42 9.11 -2.65
C LEU A 97 3.97 8.62 -2.54
N ALA A 98 3.73 7.51 -1.84
CA ALA A 98 2.39 6.94 -1.62
C ALA A 98 1.85 7.13 -0.21
N THR A 99 2.68 7.54 0.75
CA THR A 99 2.33 7.67 2.16
C THR A 99 2.55 9.08 2.71
N GLY A 100 3.20 9.93 1.93
CA GLY A 100 3.54 11.30 2.34
C GLY A 100 4.89 11.42 3.07
N GLY A 101 5.72 10.36 3.08
CA GLY A 101 7.02 10.48 3.74
C GLY A 101 7.92 9.26 3.58
N TYR A 102 7.82 8.28 4.46
CA TYR A 102 8.78 7.16 4.54
C TYR A 102 8.43 5.98 3.62
N GLY A 103 7.15 5.64 3.54
CA GLY A 103 6.68 4.48 2.81
C GLY A 103 6.37 3.27 3.69
N SER A 104 5.40 2.46 3.27
CA SER A 104 5.09 1.18 3.90
C SER A 104 5.98 0.06 3.34
N ALA A 105 5.60 -0.61 2.26
CA ALA A 105 6.40 -1.71 1.68
C ALA A 105 7.79 -1.25 1.21
N VAL A 106 7.91 -0.13 0.50
CA VAL A 106 9.22 0.39 0.06
C VAL A 106 10.02 0.92 1.24
N GLY A 107 9.38 1.55 2.23
CA GLY A 107 10.03 1.95 3.48
C GLY A 107 10.59 0.74 4.26
N ALA A 108 9.85 -0.37 4.26
CA ALA A 108 10.32 -1.63 4.85
C ALA A 108 11.58 -2.17 4.13
N LEU A 109 11.60 -2.12 2.81
CA LEU A 109 12.77 -2.50 2.00
C LEU A 109 13.94 -1.55 2.26
N GLN A 110 13.69 -0.24 2.42
CA GLN A 110 14.74 0.72 2.79
C GLN A 110 15.32 0.41 4.17
N THR A 111 14.49 0.20 5.20
CA THR A 111 14.96 -0.19 6.53
C THR A 111 15.76 -1.50 6.50
N ALA A 112 15.30 -2.47 5.72
CA ALA A 112 16.02 -3.74 5.56
C ALA A 112 17.39 -3.55 4.88
N TRP A 113 17.49 -2.65 3.90
CA TRP A 113 18.75 -2.28 3.28
C TRP A 113 19.70 -1.58 4.26
N GLU A 114 19.22 -0.60 5.02
CA GLU A 114 19.98 0.10 6.05
C GLU A 114 20.53 -0.85 7.14
N ARG A 115 19.82 -1.95 7.41
CA ARG A 115 20.22 -3.02 8.33
C ARG A 115 21.12 -4.09 7.69
N GLY A 116 21.44 -3.99 6.39
CA GLY A 116 22.27 -4.96 5.68
C GLY A 116 21.61 -6.32 5.44
N LEU A 117 20.27 -6.35 5.41
CA LEU A 117 19.48 -7.56 5.21
C LEU A 117 19.15 -7.83 3.74
N LEU A 118 19.09 -6.79 2.90
CA LEU A 118 18.77 -6.93 1.48
C LEU A 118 20.02 -7.15 0.62
N GLU A 119 19.91 -8.04 -0.38
CA GLU A 119 20.82 -8.13 -1.50
C GLU A 119 20.32 -7.24 -2.66
N ARG A 120 19.05 -7.37 -3.02
CA ARG A 120 18.40 -6.57 -4.10
C ARG A 120 16.90 -6.57 -4.00
N VAL A 121 16.28 -5.70 -4.81
CA VAL A 121 14.83 -5.64 -5.00
C VAL A 121 14.47 -5.86 -6.46
N TRP A 122 13.61 -6.83 -6.74
CA TRP A 122 12.92 -6.97 -8.02
C TRP A 122 11.67 -6.10 -7.98
N VAL A 123 11.46 -5.28 -8.99
CA VAL A 123 10.35 -4.32 -9.06
C VAL A 123 9.50 -4.65 -10.28
N ASP A 124 8.28 -5.14 -10.07
CA ASP A 124 7.31 -5.23 -11.14
C ASP A 124 7.08 -3.85 -11.77
N GLU A 125 7.12 -3.74 -13.11
CA GLU A 125 6.82 -2.46 -13.77
C GLU A 125 5.43 -1.94 -13.41
N THR A 126 4.50 -2.83 -13.08
CA THR A 126 3.12 -2.58 -12.65
C THR A 126 2.25 -1.97 -13.73
N ARG A 127 1.78 -2.80 -14.65
CA ARG A 127 0.80 -2.37 -15.65
C ARG A 127 -0.54 -1.98 -14.98
N PRO A 128 -1.38 -1.08 -15.59
CA PRO A 128 -1.09 -0.33 -16.84
C PRO A 128 -0.30 0.97 -16.62
N LEU A 129 -0.30 1.57 -15.39
CA LEU A 129 0.24 2.93 -15.16
C LEU A 129 1.72 2.96 -14.80
N LEU A 130 2.37 1.81 -14.68
CA LEU A 130 3.81 1.64 -14.51
C LEU A 130 4.35 2.28 -13.23
N GLN A 131 3.61 2.17 -12.10
CA GLN A 131 4.02 2.74 -10.83
C GLN A 131 5.33 2.16 -10.32
N GLY A 132 5.58 0.87 -10.57
CA GLY A 132 6.85 0.23 -10.20
C GLY A 132 8.03 0.86 -10.92
N SER A 133 8.00 0.90 -12.26
CA SER A 133 9.10 1.45 -13.05
C SER A 133 9.23 2.98 -12.94
N ARG A 134 8.14 3.70 -12.70
CA ARG A 134 8.13 5.16 -12.67
C ARG A 134 8.40 5.75 -11.29
N LEU A 135 7.99 5.09 -10.23
CA LEU A 135 8.03 5.61 -8.87
C LEU A 135 8.89 4.75 -7.95
N THR A 136 8.62 3.45 -7.84
CA THR A 136 9.36 2.57 -6.92
C THR A 136 10.83 2.45 -7.31
N ALA A 137 11.13 2.25 -8.58
CA ALA A 137 12.52 2.20 -9.05
C ALA A 137 13.26 3.53 -8.76
N TRP A 138 12.59 4.67 -8.94
CA TRP A 138 13.16 5.97 -8.64
C TRP A 138 13.46 6.15 -7.13
N GLU A 139 12.53 5.73 -6.25
CA GLU A 139 12.75 5.80 -4.80
C GLU A 139 13.91 4.88 -4.35
N LEU A 140 13.97 3.66 -4.90
CA LEU A 140 15.06 2.72 -4.60
C LEU A 140 16.42 3.23 -5.12
N GLU A 141 16.46 3.83 -6.31
CA GLU A 141 17.66 4.47 -6.84
C GLU A 141 18.13 5.61 -5.92
N ALA A 142 17.21 6.48 -5.52
CA ALA A 142 17.52 7.60 -4.62
C ALA A 142 18.04 7.12 -3.24
N ALA A 143 17.58 5.96 -2.78
CA ALA A 143 18.04 5.32 -1.54
C ALA A 143 19.32 4.47 -1.71
N GLY A 144 19.86 4.35 -2.94
CA GLY A 144 21.04 3.53 -3.23
C GLY A 144 20.83 2.03 -3.08
N ILE A 145 19.59 1.56 -3.20
CA ILE A 145 19.22 0.15 -3.07
C ILE A 145 19.37 -0.56 -4.41
N PRO A 146 20.16 -1.66 -4.50
CA PRO A 146 20.26 -2.45 -5.71
C PRO A 146 18.90 -2.99 -6.13
N HIS A 147 18.47 -2.68 -7.35
CA HIS A 147 17.17 -3.11 -7.86
C HIS A 147 17.20 -3.33 -9.36
N ALA A 148 16.19 -4.04 -9.86
CA ALA A 148 15.92 -4.16 -11.28
C ALA A 148 14.41 -4.17 -11.53
N VAL A 149 13.99 -3.40 -12.54
CA VAL A 149 12.61 -3.43 -13.03
C VAL A 149 12.42 -4.64 -13.92
N ILE A 150 11.29 -5.32 -13.74
CA ILE A 150 10.91 -6.49 -14.54
C ILE A 150 9.51 -6.27 -15.13
N ALA A 151 9.22 -6.97 -16.24
CA ALA A 151 7.84 -7.10 -16.68
C ALA A 151 7.04 -7.89 -15.63
N ASP A 152 5.79 -7.50 -15.34
CA ASP A 152 4.96 -8.16 -14.33
C ASP A 152 4.89 -9.68 -14.54
N SER A 153 4.88 -10.14 -15.80
CA SER A 153 4.87 -11.56 -16.14
C SER A 153 6.18 -12.29 -15.87
N ALA A 154 7.28 -11.59 -15.61
CA ALA A 154 8.60 -12.22 -15.37
C ALA A 154 8.75 -12.71 -13.92
N ALA A 155 7.90 -12.28 -12.99
CA ALA A 155 7.94 -12.67 -11.58
C ALA A 155 7.96 -14.20 -11.40
N ALA A 156 7.12 -14.93 -12.15
CA ALA A 156 7.05 -16.37 -12.10
C ALA A 156 8.40 -17.06 -12.43
N SER A 157 9.11 -16.57 -13.45
CA SER A 157 10.40 -17.15 -13.85
C SER A 157 11.50 -16.90 -12.83
N LEU A 158 11.51 -15.74 -12.18
CA LEU A 158 12.44 -15.43 -11.10
C LEU A 158 12.17 -16.29 -9.85
N MET A 159 10.90 -16.48 -9.49
CA MET A 159 10.53 -17.36 -8.39
C MET A 159 10.93 -18.81 -8.66
N ALA A 160 10.70 -19.30 -9.89
CA ALA A 160 11.09 -20.64 -10.31
C ALA A 160 12.62 -20.84 -10.33
N ALA A 161 13.39 -19.79 -10.63
CA ALA A 161 14.85 -19.80 -10.59
C ALA A 161 15.43 -19.68 -9.17
N GLY A 162 14.58 -19.50 -8.14
CA GLY A 162 15.02 -19.27 -6.76
C GLY A 162 15.66 -17.91 -6.55
N GLU A 163 15.30 -16.89 -7.34
CA GLU A 163 15.83 -15.53 -7.27
C GLU A 163 14.98 -14.57 -6.42
N VAL A 164 13.91 -15.07 -5.80
CA VAL A 164 12.99 -14.32 -4.92
C VAL A 164 12.82 -15.06 -3.61
N ASP A 165 13.11 -14.39 -2.51
CA ASP A 165 13.01 -14.95 -1.16
C ASP A 165 11.73 -14.51 -0.43
N CYS A 166 11.18 -13.34 -0.79
CA CYS A 166 9.89 -12.86 -0.30
C CYS A 166 9.24 -11.87 -1.26
N VAL A 167 7.93 -11.71 -1.15
CA VAL A 167 7.17 -10.64 -1.79
C VAL A 167 6.73 -9.66 -0.71
N VAL A 168 6.94 -8.35 -0.92
CA VAL A 168 6.55 -7.28 0.01
C VAL A 168 5.71 -6.26 -0.74
N THR A 169 4.44 -6.10 -0.34
CA THR A 169 3.50 -5.17 -0.99
C THR A 169 2.81 -4.28 0.04
N GLY A 170 2.27 -3.15 -0.41
CA GLY A 170 1.29 -2.38 0.35
C GLY A 170 -0.11 -2.98 0.27
N ALA A 171 -1.09 -2.22 0.76
CA ALA A 171 -2.51 -2.48 0.58
C ALA A 171 -3.29 -1.19 0.36
N ASP A 172 -4.39 -1.28 -0.40
CA ASP A 172 -5.38 -0.20 -0.52
C ASP A 172 -6.55 -0.42 0.47
N ARG A 173 -6.87 -1.68 0.82
CA ARG A 173 -7.84 -2.04 1.87
C ARG A 173 -7.56 -3.44 2.39
N ILE A 174 -7.66 -3.61 3.70
CA ILE A 174 -7.61 -4.92 4.38
C ILE A 174 -8.93 -5.09 5.12
N VAL A 175 -9.67 -6.17 4.87
CA VAL A 175 -10.98 -6.39 5.49
C VAL A 175 -10.91 -7.35 6.68
N ALA A 176 -12.01 -7.50 7.41
CA ALA A 176 -12.04 -8.19 8.70
C ALA A 176 -11.47 -9.61 8.69
N ASN A 177 -11.66 -10.38 7.61
CA ASN A 177 -11.08 -11.73 7.49
C ASN A 177 -9.61 -11.75 7.02
N GLY A 178 -9.00 -10.57 6.77
CA GLY A 178 -7.63 -10.41 6.30
C GLY A 178 -7.46 -10.44 4.78
N ASP A 179 -8.53 -10.61 4.01
CA ASP A 179 -8.47 -10.45 2.56
C ASP A 179 -8.04 -9.03 2.23
N THR A 180 -7.17 -8.89 1.24
CA THR A 180 -6.50 -7.62 0.99
C THR A 180 -6.67 -7.18 -0.46
N ALA A 181 -7.29 -6.03 -0.67
CA ALA A 181 -7.30 -5.35 -1.96
C ALA A 181 -6.03 -4.53 -2.13
N ASN A 182 -5.36 -4.72 -3.26
CA ASN A 182 -4.19 -3.93 -3.65
C ASN A 182 -4.14 -3.80 -5.18
N LYS A 183 -3.15 -3.07 -5.68
CA LYS A 183 -2.96 -2.83 -7.11
C LYS A 183 -3.06 -4.14 -7.90
N ILE A 184 -3.84 -4.11 -9.01
CA ILE A 184 -3.99 -5.25 -9.92
C ILE A 184 -2.65 -5.92 -10.22
N GLY A 185 -2.60 -7.25 -10.09
CA GLY A 185 -1.40 -8.08 -10.18
C GLY A 185 -0.92 -8.64 -8.84
N THR A 186 -1.34 -8.07 -7.70
CA THR A 186 -0.97 -8.54 -6.36
C THR A 186 -1.48 -9.95 -6.10
N TYR A 187 -2.70 -10.28 -6.49
CA TYR A 187 -3.26 -11.63 -6.36
C TYR A 187 -2.46 -12.64 -7.20
N ALA A 188 -2.08 -12.29 -8.42
CA ALA A 188 -1.25 -13.16 -9.24
C ALA A 188 0.10 -13.46 -8.57
N LEU A 189 0.75 -12.45 -7.99
CA LEU A 189 1.99 -12.64 -7.22
C LEU A 189 1.78 -13.52 -6.00
N ALA A 190 0.66 -13.36 -5.28
CA ALA A 190 0.35 -14.17 -4.11
C ALA A 190 0.19 -15.66 -4.46
N VAL A 191 -0.50 -15.96 -5.58
CA VAL A 191 -0.65 -17.32 -6.10
C VAL A 191 0.71 -17.91 -6.50
N LEU A 192 1.56 -17.14 -7.21
CA LEU A 192 2.89 -17.57 -7.61
C LEU A 192 3.79 -17.79 -6.39
N ALA A 193 3.81 -16.86 -5.44
CA ALA A 193 4.56 -16.98 -4.21
C ALA A 193 4.17 -18.23 -3.41
N LYS A 194 2.86 -18.49 -3.27
CA LYS A 194 2.35 -19.70 -2.61
C LYS A 194 2.79 -20.97 -3.32
N HIS A 195 2.74 -21.00 -4.66
CA HIS A 195 3.18 -22.15 -5.48
C HIS A 195 4.67 -22.47 -5.26
N HIS A 196 5.50 -21.44 -5.13
CA HIS A 196 6.94 -21.58 -4.93
C HIS A 196 7.39 -21.63 -3.46
N GLY A 197 6.44 -21.59 -2.49
CA GLY A 197 6.76 -21.61 -1.06
C GLY A 197 7.40 -20.32 -0.55
N ILE A 198 7.19 -19.21 -1.26
CA ILE A 198 7.74 -17.89 -0.95
C ILE A 198 6.71 -17.11 -0.11
N PRO A 199 7.06 -16.50 1.03
CA PRO A 199 6.14 -15.69 1.82
C PRO A 199 5.78 -14.37 1.11
N LEU A 200 4.49 -14.00 1.16
CA LEU A 200 4.00 -12.68 0.80
C LEU A 200 3.66 -11.92 2.08
N TYR A 201 4.25 -10.74 2.24
CA TYR A 201 4.01 -9.82 3.34
C TYR A 201 3.25 -8.59 2.84
N VAL A 202 2.15 -8.26 3.52
CA VAL A 202 1.38 -7.04 3.28
C VAL A 202 1.77 -6.04 4.36
N VAL A 203 2.20 -4.83 3.97
CA VAL A 203 2.66 -3.77 4.88
C VAL A 203 1.76 -2.56 4.72
N ALA A 204 0.89 -2.31 5.69
CA ALA A 204 -0.07 -1.22 5.64
C ALA A 204 -0.47 -0.75 7.05
N PRO A 205 -0.73 0.56 7.26
CA PRO A 205 -1.14 1.07 8.55
C PRO A 205 -2.55 0.61 8.93
N THR A 206 -2.87 0.65 10.22
CA THR A 206 -4.21 0.29 10.72
C THR A 206 -5.32 1.16 10.10
N SER A 207 -5.01 2.39 9.66
CA SER A 207 -5.94 3.22 8.90
C SER A 207 -6.37 2.63 7.54
N THR A 208 -5.72 1.57 7.07
CA THR A 208 -6.09 0.80 5.87
C THR A 208 -6.98 -0.40 6.20
N VAL A 209 -7.12 -0.74 7.50
CA VAL A 209 -7.95 -1.86 7.97
C VAL A 209 -9.40 -1.43 8.08
N ASP A 210 -10.28 -2.13 7.38
CA ASP A 210 -11.73 -1.94 7.37
C ASP A 210 -12.43 -3.15 7.97
N LEU A 211 -12.67 -3.09 9.28
CA LEU A 211 -13.37 -4.15 10.01
C LEU A 211 -14.89 -4.16 9.75
N SER A 212 -15.43 -3.13 9.09
CA SER A 212 -16.86 -3.07 8.73
C SER A 212 -17.20 -3.92 7.51
N THR A 213 -16.22 -4.26 6.68
CA THR A 213 -16.34 -5.17 5.54
C THR A 213 -15.88 -6.57 5.96
N GLU A 214 -16.75 -7.59 5.85
CA GLU A 214 -16.46 -8.92 6.38
C GLU A 214 -15.47 -9.71 5.53
N SER A 215 -15.60 -9.63 4.21
CA SER A 215 -14.79 -10.43 3.26
C SER A 215 -14.34 -9.64 2.03
N GLY A 216 -13.33 -10.14 1.37
CA GLY A 216 -12.82 -9.54 0.13
C GLY A 216 -13.83 -9.52 -1.02
N ALA A 217 -14.83 -10.40 -1.01
CA ALA A 217 -15.90 -10.43 -2.00
C ALA A 217 -16.81 -9.17 -1.94
N ASP A 218 -16.83 -8.50 -0.79
CA ASP A 218 -17.65 -7.31 -0.54
C ASP A 218 -16.91 -6.00 -0.89
N ILE A 219 -15.63 -6.08 -1.27
CA ILE A 219 -14.83 -4.90 -1.62
C ILE A 219 -15.24 -4.38 -3.02
N PRO A 220 -15.71 -3.12 -3.12
CA PRO A 220 -15.97 -2.53 -4.43
C PRO A 220 -14.65 -2.26 -5.17
N ILE A 221 -14.51 -2.84 -6.36
CA ILE A 221 -13.32 -2.66 -7.20
C ILE A 221 -13.57 -1.54 -8.21
N GLU A 222 -12.69 -0.53 -8.19
CA GLU A 222 -12.71 0.58 -9.13
C GLU A 222 -12.36 0.08 -10.54
N GLU A 223 -13.24 0.35 -11.52
CA GLU A 223 -12.94 0.15 -12.94
C GLU A 223 -12.40 1.46 -13.51
N ARG A 224 -11.24 1.38 -14.16
CA ARG A 224 -10.54 2.54 -14.70
C ARG A 224 -10.75 2.66 -16.21
N ALA A 225 -10.37 3.83 -16.75
CA ALA A 225 -10.51 4.09 -18.19
C ALA A 225 -9.72 3.04 -19.01
N PRO A 226 -10.36 2.39 -20.01
CA PRO A 226 -9.73 1.37 -20.83
C PRO A 226 -8.53 1.90 -21.63
N GLU A 227 -8.49 3.19 -21.88
CA GLU A 227 -7.39 3.87 -22.59
C GLU A 227 -6.06 3.79 -21.84
N GLU A 228 -6.07 3.54 -20.53
CA GLU A 228 -4.84 3.28 -19.76
C GLU A 228 -4.15 1.98 -20.20
N ILE A 229 -4.92 1.01 -20.73
CA ILE A 229 -4.39 -0.24 -21.30
C ILE A 229 -4.12 -0.09 -22.78
N THR A 230 -5.12 0.37 -23.54
CA THR A 230 -5.06 0.54 -25.00
C THR A 230 -6.05 1.58 -25.50
N ALA A 231 -5.59 2.45 -26.40
CA ALA A 231 -6.45 3.47 -27.01
C ALA A 231 -7.28 2.93 -28.19
N ARG A 232 -7.11 1.66 -28.58
CA ARG A 232 -7.65 1.13 -29.86
C ARG A 232 -8.73 0.07 -29.67
N PHE A 233 -8.64 -0.72 -28.62
CA PHE A 233 -9.51 -1.89 -28.43
C PHE A 233 -10.29 -1.77 -27.12
N PRO A 234 -11.47 -2.40 -27.00
CA PRO A 234 -12.13 -2.55 -25.70
C PRO A 234 -11.17 -3.20 -24.71
N ALA A 235 -11.13 -2.70 -23.48
CA ALA A 235 -10.31 -3.26 -22.43
C ALA A 235 -11.08 -3.29 -21.10
N HIS A 236 -10.82 -4.29 -20.30
CA HIS A 236 -11.26 -4.39 -18.91
C HIS A 236 -10.07 -3.99 -18.03
N ASN A 237 -10.25 -2.96 -17.19
CA ASN A 237 -9.17 -2.31 -16.46
C ASN A 237 -9.49 -2.13 -14.97
N PRO A 238 -9.63 -3.22 -14.20
CA PRO A 238 -9.80 -3.11 -12.76
C PRO A 238 -8.53 -2.50 -12.13
N ALA A 239 -8.72 -1.54 -11.24
CA ALA A 239 -7.60 -0.88 -10.57
C ALA A 239 -6.88 -1.79 -9.58
N PHE A 240 -7.63 -2.71 -8.96
CA PHE A 240 -7.21 -3.55 -7.85
C PHE A 240 -7.64 -4.98 -8.08
N ASP A 241 -6.96 -5.92 -7.41
CA ASP A 241 -7.44 -7.27 -7.19
C ASP A 241 -7.48 -7.59 -5.69
N VAL A 242 -8.18 -8.65 -5.32
CA VAL A 242 -8.30 -9.08 -3.93
C VAL A 242 -7.47 -10.35 -3.74
N THR A 243 -6.53 -10.28 -2.82
CA THR A 243 -5.73 -11.42 -2.39
C THR A 243 -6.39 -12.07 -1.17
N PRO A 244 -6.82 -13.35 -1.28
CA PRO A 244 -7.32 -14.10 -0.14
C PRO A 244 -6.30 -14.19 0.98
N SER A 245 -6.74 -14.07 2.22
CA SER A 245 -5.89 -14.03 3.41
C SER A 245 -5.03 -15.30 3.60
N GLU A 246 -5.46 -16.44 3.09
CA GLU A 246 -4.73 -17.71 3.10
C GLU A 246 -3.44 -17.70 2.24
N LEU A 247 -3.31 -16.74 1.34
CA LEU A 247 -2.10 -16.52 0.53
C LEU A 247 -1.12 -15.53 1.17
N ILE A 248 -1.52 -14.88 2.26
CA ILE A 248 -0.75 -13.84 2.96
C ILE A 248 -0.05 -14.47 4.16
N ALA A 249 1.27 -14.40 4.19
CA ALA A 249 2.08 -14.98 5.28
C ALA A 249 2.03 -14.11 6.54
N ALA A 250 1.96 -12.80 6.39
CA ALA A 250 1.72 -11.85 7.47
C ALA A 250 1.21 -10.51 6.94
N ILE A 251 0.39 -9.83 7.74
CA ILE A 251 0.04 -8.43 7.60
C ILE A 251 0.83 -7.67 8.67
N VAL A 252 1.60 -6.67 8.26
CA VAL A 252 2.45 -5.88 9.15
C VAL A 252 1.88 -4.49 9.28
N THR A 253 1.55 -4.11 10.50
CA THR A 253 1.06 -2.78 10.86
C THR A 253 2.05 -2.07 11.78
N GLU A 254 1.79 -0.82 12.15
CA GLU A 254 2.54 -0.10 13.17
C GLU A 254 2.51 -0.80 14.55
N HIS A 255 1.52 -1.65 14.79
CA HIS A 255 1.38 -2.44 16.01
C HIS A 255 2.04 -3.82 15.96
N GLY A 256 2.77 -4.12 14.89
CA GLY A 256 3.54 -5.36 14.74
C GLY A 256 3.01 -6.29 13.65
N VAL A 257 3.50 -7.53 13.73
CA VAL A 257 3.25 -8.58 12.72
C VAL A 257 1.99 -9.36 13.07
N GLN A 258 0.97 -9.21 12.24
CA GLN A 258 -0.29 -9.97 12.37
C GLN A 258 -0.21 -11.26 11.55
N ARG A 259 -0.70 -12.35 12.12
CA ARG A 259 -0.76 -13.66 11.48
C ARG A 259 -2.15 -14.26 11.59
N ALA A 260 -2.45 -15.20 10.71
CA ALA A 260 -3.72 -15.93 10.76
C ALA A 260 -3.91 -16.64 12.13
N PRO A 261 -5.16 -16.69 12.63
CA PRO A 261 -6.42 -16.23 12.03
C PRO A 261 -6.57 -14.70 12.05
N TYR A 262 -6.60 -14.06 10.88
CA TYR A 262 -6.59 -12.59 10.77
C TYR A 262 -7.81 -11.92 11.37
N ALA A 263 -8.98 -12.57 11.33
CA ALA A 263 -10.19 -12.04 11.97
C ALA A 263 -10.00 -11.77 13.48
N GLN A 264 -9.12 -12.52 14.13
CA GLN A 264 -8.81 -12.31 15.56
C GLN A 264 -7.69 -11.30 15.75
N SER A 265 -6.59 -11.44 14.97
CA SER A 265 -5.42 -10.57 15.13
C SER A 265 -5.68 -9.13 14.68
N LEU A 266 -6.49 -8.90 13.64
CA LEU A 266 -6.85 -7.56 13.19
C LEU A 266 -7.88 -6.90 14.12
N ALA A 267 -8.88 -7.64 14.62
CA ALA A 267 -9.85 -7.11 15.57
C ALA A 267 -9.23 -6.64 16.89
N ALA A 268 -8.05 -7.11 17.24
CA ALA A 268 -7.34 -6.68 18.44
C ALA A 268 -6.56 -5.36 18.26
N LEU A 269 -6.50 -4.81 17.03
CA LEU A 269 -5.76 -3.59 16.71
C LEU A 269 -6.61 -2.30 16.76
N VAL A 270 -7.95 -2.47 16.74
CA VAL A 270 -8.90 -1.35 16.59
C VAL A 270 -9.82 -1.26 17.80
#